data_0f155ebe0ff48e3840378bcd27163fcf
#
_entry.id   0f155ebe0ff48e3840378bcd27163fcf
#
_cell.length_a   1.000
_cell.length_b   1.000
_cell.length_c   1.000
_cell.angle_alpha   90.00
_cell.angle_beta   90.00
_cell.angle_gamma   90.00
#
_symmetry.space_group_name_H-M   'P 1'
#
loop_
_entity.id
_entity.type
_entity.pdbx_description
1 polymer ?
#
loop_
_entity_poly.entity_id
_entity_poly.type
_entity_poly.pdbx_seq_one_letter_code
_entity_poly.pdbx_strand_id
1 'polypeptide(L)'
;FDNYIIKEIMIESQSNRSNMNVIKNELQTNLEKPLHLVNLKDIKDNIESIDWIKRAQVNFDRPKILRIKFIEYDPIYIFNQEYYVDAEGDTFKISGSPLNILSLSSRDTTHSFMYELYQNVKLLVDNSNQDIIAIDKNRDMLKIKLDNMIITVRYSNYEKKLEEFINVYPQLQDIYK
;
A
#
# COMPACT_ATOMS: atom_id res chain seq x y z
N PHE A 1 12.28 45.09 9.32
CA PHE A 1 11.43 44.07 8.60
C PHE A 1 12.05 42.67 8.61
N ASP A 2 13.26 42.46 9.10
CA ASP A 2 14.00 41.18 9.10
C ASP A 2 13.51 40.16 10.18
N ASN A 3 12.46 40.46 10.92
CA ASN A 3 12.10 39.68 12.10
C ASN A 3 11.06 38.57 11.86
N TYR A 4 10.51 38.44 10.64
CA TYR A 4 9.43 37.52 10.31
C TYR A 4 9.82 36.57 9.18
N ILE A 5 10.88 35.78 9.43
CA ILE A 5 11.33 34.70 8.54
C ILE A 5 11.21 33.34 9.23
N ILE A 6 11.08 32.26 8.46
CA ILE A 6 11.17 30.90 9.00
C ILE A 6 12.61 30.64 9.43
N LYS A 7 12.82 30.34 10.70
CA LYS A 7 14.14 30.01 11.27
C LYS A 7 14.34 28.53 11.53
N GLU A 8 13.24 27.80 11.70
CA GLU A 8 13.30 26.39 12.07
C GLU A 8 12.18 25.63 11.39
N ILE A 9 12.48 24.40 11.00
CA ILE A 9 11.50 23.44 10.50
C ILE A 9 11.53 22.23 11.42
N MET A 10 10.37 21.92 12.02
CA MET A 10 10.19 20.80 12.91
C MET A 10 9.38 19.72 12.20
N ILE A 11 9.97 18.55 11.98
CA ILE A 11 9.30 17.38 11.42
C ILE A 11 8.99 16.43 12.59
N GLU A 12 7.71 16.23 12.88
CA GLU A 12 7.26 15.39 14.00
C GLU A 12 7.03 13.92 13.62
N SER A 13 6.94 13.63 12.31
CA SER A 13 6.73 12.26 11.82
C SER A 13 8.04 11.53 11.61
N GLN A 14 8.02 10.23 11.87
CA GLN A 14 9.10 9.32 11.48
C GLN A 14 8.72 8.66 10.16
N SER A 15 9.69 8.57 9.24
CA SER A 15 9.52 7.88 7.98
C SER A 15 10.03 6.45 8.10
N ASN A 16 9.20 5.50 7.68
CA ASN A 16 9.57 4.09 7.55
C ASN A 16 9.83 3.70 6.08
N ARG A 17 9.27 4.43 5.14
CA ARG A 17 9.29 4.12 3.71
C ARG A 17 9.78 5.28 2.84
N SER A 18 9.42 6.52 3.18
CA SER A 18 9.84 7.71 2.46
C SER A 18 11.30 8.04 2.73
N ASN A 19 11.97 8.66 1.75
CA ASN A 19 13.32 9.14 1.95
C ASN A 19 13.31 10.49 2.71
N MET A 20 13.67 10.46 3.98
CA MET A 20 13.73 11.67 4.83
C MET A 20 14.66 12.78 4.28
N ASN A 21 15.67 12.42 3.49
CA ASN A 21 16.53 13.44 2.87
C ASN A 21 15.79 14.21 1.77
N VAL A 22 14.91 13.52 1.01
CA VAL A 22 14.07 14.18 0.00
C VAL A 22 13.12 15.16 0.68
N ILE A 23 12.45 14.73 1.77
CA ILE A 23 11.55 15.60 2.55
C ILE A 23 12.30 16.79 3.11
N LYS A 24 13.46 16.59 3.72
CA LYS A 24 14.28 17.69 4.28
C LYS A 24 14.74 18.67 3.21
N ASN A 25 15.19 18.19 2.06
CA ASN A 25 15.64 19.03 0.96
C ASN A 25 14.50 19.90 0.41
N GLU A 26 13.31 19.31 0.22
CA GLU A 26 12.12 20.06 -0.19
C GLU A 26 11.78 21.18 0.80
N LEU A 27 11.86 20.89 2.08
CA LEU A 27 11.55 21.84 3.13
C LEU A 27 12.62 22.93 3.33
N GLN A 28 13.89 22.61 3.13
CA GLN A 28 14.99 23.58 3.27
C GLN A 28 14.82 24.80 2.37
N THR A 29 14.17 24.64 1.22
CA THR A 29 13.87 25.75 0.31
C THR A 29 12.98 26.84 0.95
N ASN A 30 12.33 26.54 2.07
CA ASN A 30 11.46 27.44 2.80
C ASN A 30 12.13 28.15 3.98
N LEU A 31 13.35 27.72 4.38
CA LEU A 31 14.12 28.42 5.39
C LEU A 31 14.47 29.85 4.92
N GLU A 32 14.47 30.78 5.87
CA GLU A 32 14.74 32.20 5.65
C GLU A 32 13.74 32.94 4.75
N LYS A 33 12.69 32.26 4.26
CA LYS A 33 11.60 32.94 3.54
C LYS A 33 10.81 33.85 4.50
N PRO A 34 10.45 35.06 4.07
CA PRO A 34 9.50 35.89 4.79
C PRO A 34 8.16 35.19 4.95
N LEU A 35 7.58 35.23 6.15
CA LEU A 35 6.33 34.50 6.48
C LEU A 35 5.17 34.86 5.54
N HIS A 36 5.08 36.11 5.09
CA HIS A 36 4.02 36.55 4.18
C HIS A 36 4.15 36.00 2.75
N LEU A 37 5.31 35.42 2.40
CA LEU A 37 5.57 34.75 1.12
C LEU A 37 5.45 33.22 1.22
N VAL A 38 5.20 32.70 2.41
CA VAL A 38 5.08 31.24 2.62
C VAL A 38 3.65 30.81 2.38
N ASN A 39 3.47 29.94 1.39
CA ASN A 39 2.20 29.28 1.13
C ASN A 39 2.21 27.88 1.76
N LEU A 40 1.50 27.72 2.88
CA LEU A 40 1.44 26.44 3.59
C LEU A 40 0.79 25.34 2.74
N LYS A 41 -0.14 25.71 1.85
CA LYS A 41 -0.78 24.75 0.96
C LYS A 41 0.21 24.21 -0.07
N ASP A 42 1.03 25.05 -0.68
CA ASP A 42 2.04 24.61 -1.64
C ASP A 42 3.07 23.68 -0.98
N ILE A 43 3.50 23.99 0.24
CA ILE A 43 4.39 23.12 1.00
C ILE A 43 3.73 21.76 1.28
N LYS A 44 2.48 21.77 1.68
CA LYS A 44 1.71 20.54 1.89
C LYS A 44 1.62 19.72 0.62
N ASP A 45 1.19 20.33 -0.48
CA ASP A 45 1.00 19.66 -1.78
C ASP A 45 2.34 19.08 -2.29
N ASN A 46 3.45 19.80 -2.12
CA ASN A 46 4.79 19.32 -2.45
C ASN A 46 5.20 18.09 -1.61
N ILE A 47 4.92 18.10 -0.30
CA ILE A 47 5.22 16.96 0.56
C ILE A 47 4.35 15.77 0.20
N GLU A 48 3.05 15.97 -0.04
CA GLU A 48 2.13 14.91 -0.45
C GLU A 48 2.45 14.35 -1.85
N SER A 49 3.24 15.06 -2.67
CA SER A 49 3.74 14.55 -3.96
C SER A 49 4.94 13.61 -3.83
N ILE A 50 5.55 13.51 -2.65
CA ILE A 50 6.67 12.60 -2.40
C ILE A 50 6.13 11.19 -2.26
N ASP A 51 6.76 10.24 -2.93
CA ASP A 51 6.41 8.82 -2.86
C ASP A 51 6.24 8.36 -1.39
N TRP A 52 5.22 7.57 -1.15
CA TRP A 52 4.83 7.04 0.15
C TRP A 52 4.06 7.99 1.07
N ILE A 53 4.09 9.30 0.84
CA ILE A 53 3.35 10.25 1.69
C ILE A 53 1.87 10.23 1.30
N LYS A 54 1.03 9.77 2.24
CA LYS A 54 -0.43 9.73 2.05
C LYS A 54 -1.07 11.08 2.35
N ARG A 55 -0.62 11.73 3.40
CA ARG A 55 -1.19 13.02 3.87
C ARG A 55 -0.17 13.79 4.68
N ALA A 56 -0.14 15.10 4.50
CA ALA A 56 0.67 16.00 5.30
C ALA A 56 -0.18 17.09 5.98
N GLN A 57 0.28 17.55 7.13
CA GLN A 57 -0.21 18.74 7.83
C GLN A 57 0.96 19.70 8.01
N VAL A 58 0.75 20.94 7.60
CA VAL A 58 1.77 22.01 7.64
C VAL A 58 1.17 23.18 8.38
N ASN A 59 1.78 23.58 9.49
CA ASN A 59 1.32 24.67 10.34
C ASN A 59 2.50 25.49 10.86
N PHE A 60 2.24 26.74 11.21
CA PHE A 60 3.14 27.47 12.08
C PHE A 60 2.90 27.08 13.55
N ASP A 61 3.93 26.62 14.26
CA ASP A 61 3.86 26.38 15.69
C ASP A 61 4.04 27.69 16.48
N ARG A 62 5.01 28.50 16.03
CA ARG A 62 5.31 29.84 16.52
C ARG A 62 5.66 30.72 15.31
N PRO A 63 5.75 32.03 15.48
CA PRO A 63 5.97 32.93 14.34
C PRO A 63 7.19 32.60 13.44
N LYS A 64 8.07 31.69 13.87
CA LYS A 64 9.32 31.37 13.13
C LYS A 64 9.57 29.88 12.95
N ILE A 65 8.64 29.04 13.41
CA ILE A 65 8.78 27.58 13.36
C ILE A 65 7.70 27.01 12.44
N LEU A 66 8.10 26.34 11.39
CA LEU A 66 7.24 25.57 10.52
C LEU A 66 7.17 24.14 11.04
N ARG A 67 5.98 23.69 11.45
CA ARG A 67 5.74 22.33 11.94
C ARG A 67 5.11 21.49 10.87
N ILE A 68 5.64 20.29 10.67
CA ILE A 68 5.20 19.36 9.66
C ILE A 68 4.95 18.01 10.30
N LYS A 69 3.77 17.45 10.01
CA LYS A 69 3.38 16.08 10.30
C LYS A 69 2.97 15.41 9.00
N PHE A 70 3.31 14.14 8.83
CA PHE A 70 2.82 13.36 7.71
C PHE A 70 2.54 11.91 8.14
N ILE A 71 1.71 11.24 7.36
CA ILE A 71 1.48 9.81 7.44
C ILE A 71 1.83 9.19 6.09
N GLU A 72 2.35 7.97 6.13
CA GLU A 72 2.70 7.21 4.94
C GLU A 72 1.58 6.23 4.56
N TYR A 73 1.54 5.85 3.28
CA TYR A 73 0.73 4.73 2.83
C TYR A 73 1.23 3.42 3.42
N ASP A 74 0.32 2.54 3.81
CA ASP A 74 0.60 1.17 4.22
C ASP A 74 -0.13 0.18 3.30
N PRO A 75 0.51 -0.26 2.21
CA PRO A 75 -0.11 -1.11 1.21
C PRO A 75 -0.38 -2.51 1.75
N ILE A 76 -1.56 -3.03 1.47
CA ILE A 76 -1.95 -4.41 1.79
C ILE A 76 -1.91 -5.34 0.57
N TYR A 77 -2.09 -4.81 -0.63
CA TYR A 77 -1.92 -5.57 -1.87
C TYR A 77 -1.58 -4.67 -3.06
N ILE A 78 -1.06 -5.28 -4.11
CA ILE A 78 -0.91 -4.66 -5.43
C ILE A 78 -2.00 -5.19 -6.37
N PHE A 79 -2.64 -4.29 -7.14
CA PHE A 79 -3.65 -4.66 -8.13
C PHE A 79 -3.15 -4.47 -9.55
N ASN A 80 -3.31 -5.52 -10.37
CA ASN A 80 -2.89 -5.59 -11.79
C ASN A 80 -1.41 -5.25 -12.02
N GLN A 81 -0.55 -5.33 -10.99
CA GLN A 81 0.83 -4.86 -11.03
C GLN A 81 0.96 -3.36 -11.38
N GLU A 82 -0.12 -2.59 -11.18
CA GLU A 82 -0.19 -1.20 -11.62
C GLU A 82 -0.24 -0.22 -10.45
N TYR A 83 -0.99 -0.52 -9.41
CA TYR A 83 -1.11 0.34 -8.24
C TYR A 83 -1.31 -0.46 -6.95
N TYR A 84 -0.91 0.14 -5.86
CA TYR A 84 -1.09 -0.39 -4.51
C TYR A 84 -2.41 0.07 -3.91
N VAL A 85 -2.91 -0.69 -2.97
CA VAL A 85 -4.13 -0.39 -2.22
C VAL A 85 -3.84 -0.56 -0.73
N ASP A 86 -4.22 0.41 0.08
CA ASP A 86 -4.12 0.36 1.54
C ASP A 86 -5.40 -0.17 2.22
N ALA A 87 -5.39 -0.18 3.55
CA ALA A 87 -6.50 -0.71 4.35
C ALA A 87 -7.79 0.13 4.23
N GLU A 88 -7.67 1.41 3.89
CA GLU A 88 -8.81 2.29 3.65
C GLU A 88 -9.38 2.16 2.22
N GLY A 89 -8.72 1.41 1.35
CA GLY A 89 -9.08 1.27 -0.06
C GLY A 89 -8.53 2.39 -0.95
N ASP A 90 -7.67 3.24 -0.43
CA ASP A 90 -6.99 4.28 -1.20
C ASP A 90 -5.95 3.65 -2.13
N THR A 91 -5.96 4.11 -3.38
CA THR A 91 -5.04 3.61 -4.40
C THR A 91 -3.89 4.59 -4.62
N PHE A 92 -2.67 4.08 -4.79
CA PHE A 92 -1.48 4.89 -5.01
C PHE A 92 -0.42 4.16 -5.83
N LYS A 93 0.50 4.93 -6.41
CA LYS A 93 1.65 4.42 -7.14
C LYS A 93 2.91 4.87 -6.43
N ILE A 94 3.93 4.05 -6.50
CA ILE A 94 5.26 4.36 -6.00
C ILE A 94 6.30 4.02 -7.05
N SER A 95 7.37 4.78 -7.07
CA SER A 95 8.52 4.54 -7.93
C SER A 95 9.42 3.45 -7.33
N GLY A 96 10.07 2.67 -8.19
CA GLY A 96 11.04 1.66 -7.76
C GLY A 96 10.57 0.23 -7.95
N SER A 97 11.25 -0.71 -7.26
CA SER A 97 10.95 -2.13 -7.37
C SER A 97 9.63 -2.48 -6.68
N PRO A 98 8.83 -3.38 -7.26
CA PRO A 98 7.60 -3.84 -6.64
C PRO A 98 7.84 -4.43 -5.25
N LEU A 99 6.92 -4.18 -4.33
CA LEU A 99 6.94 -4.84 -3.03
C LEU A 99 6.55 -6.31 -3.16
N ASN A 100 7.14 -7.13 -2.28
CA ASN A 100 6.73 -8.53 -2.12
C ASN A 100 5.52 -8.61 -1.19
N ILE A 101 4.34 -8.31 -1.72
CA ILE A 101 3.05 -8.36 -1.00
C ILE A 101 2.03 -9.10 -1.85
N LEU A 102 0.84 -9.35 -1.28
CA LEU A 102 -0.28 -9.96 -1.97
C LEU A 102 -0.53 -9.30 -3.34
N SER A 103 -0.61 -10.11 -4.38
CA SER A 103 -0.89 -9.65 -5.74
C SER A 103 -2.28 -10.11 -6.18
N LEU A 104 -3.15 -9.15 -6.49
CA LEU A 104 -4.49 -9.40 -7.00
C LEU A 104 -4.59 -8.89 -8.44
N SER A 105 -5.15 -9.68 -9.34
CA SER A 105 -5.31 -9.27 -10.73
C SER A 105 -6.63 -9.73 -11.32
N SER A 106 -7.23 -8.86 -12.13
CA SER A 106 -8.43 -9.15 -12.91
C SER A 106 -8.57 -8.17 -14.07
N ARG A 107 -9.15 -8.64 -15.16
CA ARG A 107 -9.50 -7.78 -16.31
C ARG A 107 -10.99 -7.39 -16.33
N ASP A 108 -11.79 -8.02 -15.50
CA ASP A 108 -13.26 -7.94 -15.54
C ASP A 108 -13.91 -7.55 -14.21
N THR A 109 -13.10 -7.29 -13.18
CA THR A 109 -13.59 -6.86 -11.86
C THR A 109 -12.73 -5.77 -11.24
N THR A 110 -13.24 -5.16 -10.16
CA THR A 110 -12.57 -4.11 -9.40
C THR A 110 -11.58 -4.69 -8.38
N HIS A 111 -10.65 -3.85 -7.91
CA HIS A 111 -9.72 -4.21 -6.84
C HIS A 111 -10.45 -4.59 -5.54
N SER A 112 -11.55 -3.88 -5.20
CA SER A 112 -12.34 -4.15 -3.99
C SER A 112 -12.99 -5.53 -4.04
N PHE A 113 -13.59 -5.91 -5.19
CA PHE A 113 -14.12 -7.25 -5.40
C PHE A 113 -13.04 -8.32 -5.27
N MET A 114 -11.87 -8.10 -5.85
CA MET A 114 -10.75 -9.04 -5.76
C MET A 114 -10.23 -9.19 -4.33
N TYR A 115 -10.27 -8.13 -3.53
CA TYR A 115 -9.89 -8.22 -2.12
C TYR A 115 -10.92 -9.00 -1.29
N GLU A 116 -12.21 -8.79 -1.54
CA GLU A 116 -13.28 -9.59 -0.93
C GLU A 116 -13.14 -11.07 -1.31
N LEU A 117 -12.91 -11.37 -2.59
CA LEU A 117 -12.62 -12.71 -3.06
C LEU A 117 -11.40 -13.33 -2.36
N TYR A 118 -10.33 -12.56 -2.20
CA TYR A 118 -9.14 -13.00 -1.45
C TYR A 118 -9.52 -13.38 -0.01
N GLN A 119 -10.30 -12.56 0.69
CA GLN A 119 -10.72 -12.86 2.06
C GLN A 119 -11.52 -14.16 2.13
N ASN A 120 -12.44 -14.39 1.18
CA ASN A 120 -13.20 -15.63 1.10
C ASN A 120 -12.31 -16.85 0.82
N VAL A 121 -11.38 -16.74 -0.13
CA VAL A 121 -10.41 -17.80 -0.42
C VAL A 121 -9.52 -18.07 0.78
N LYS A 122 -9.06 -17.03 1.49
CA LYS A 122 -8.24 -17.16 2.69
C LYS A 122 -8.94 -17.98 3.76
N LEU A 123 -10.21 -17.71 4.04
CA LEU A 123 -11.00 -18.49 5.00
C LEU A 123 -11.07 -19.99 4.63
N LEU A 124 -11.15 -20.30 3.33
CA LEU A 124 -11.20 -21.69 2.85
C LEU A 124 -9.85 -22.41 2.98
N VAL A 125 -8.74 -21.71 2.74
CA VAL A 125 -7.39 -22.32 2.74
C VAL A 125 -6.65 -22.20 4.06
N ASP A 126 -7.21 -21.51 5.05
CA ASP A 126 -6.55 -21.21 6.34
C ASP A 126 -6.07 -22.49 7.06
N ASN A 127 -6.81 -23.59 6.94
CA ASN A 127 -6.45 -24.89 7.52
C ASN A 127 -5.30 -25.61 6.78
N SER A 128 -4.87 -25.12 5.62
CA SER A 128 -3.79 -25.78 4.84
C SER A 128 -2.39 -25.35 5.24
N ASN A 129 -2.27 -24.38 6.13
CA ASN A 129 -0.99 -23.77 6.53
C ASN A 129 -0.17 -23.24 5.33
N GLN A 130 -0.85 -22.70 4.33
CA GLN A 130 -0.29 -22.13 3.11
C GLN A 130 -0.67 -20.65 2.99
N ASP A 131 0.30 -19.80 2.66
CA ASP A 131 0.02 -18.38 2.41
C ASP A 131 -0.39 -18.15 0.96
N ILE A 132 -1.35 -17.26 0.76
CA ILE A 132 -1.79 -16.82 -0.57
C ILE A 132 -0.88 -15.71 -1.04
N ILE A 133 -0.12 -15.96 -2.10
CA ILE A 133 0.80 -14.99 -2.71
C ILE A 133 0.08 -14.14 -3.76
N ALA A 134 -0.78 -14.77 -4.57
CA ALA A 134 -1.49 -14.07 -5.64
C ALA A 134 -2.83 -14.74 -5.98
N ILE A 135 -3.77 -13.92 -6.43
CA ILE A 135 -5.03 -14.37 -7.04
C ILE A 135 -5.21 -13.63 -8.36
N ASP A 136 -5.44 -14.40 -9.43
CA ASP A 136 -5.83 -13.91 -10.74
C ASP A 136 -7.22 -14.45 -11.11
N LYS A 137 -8.13 -13.54 -11.44
CA LYS A 137 -9.47 -13.88 -11.92
C LYS A 137 -9.67 -13.31 -13.33
N ASN A 138 -9.98 -14.19 -14.27
CA ASN A 138 -10.28 -13.81 -15.64
C ASN A 138 -11.53 -14.57 -16.10
N ARG A 139 -12.64 -13.86 -16.22
CA ARG A 139 -13.97 -14.45 -16.48
C ARG A 139 -14.29 -15.52 -15.45
N ASP A 140 -14.52 -16.76 -15.87
CA ASP A 140 -14.82 -17.92 -15.01
C ASP A 140 -13.56 -18.69 -14.57
N MET A 141 -12.35 -18.21 -14.90
CA MET A 141 -11.11 -18.82 -14.46
C MET A 141 -10.59 -18.12 -13.22
N LEU A 142 -10.31 -18.87 -12.18
CA LEU A 142 -9.68 -18.41 -10.94
C LEU A 142 -8.38 -19.18 -10.72
N LYS A 143 -7.27 -18.45 -10.65
CA LYS A 143 -5.94 -18.99 -10.38
C LYS A 143 -5.44 -18.44 -9.05
N ILE A 144 -5.16 -19.33 -8.12
CA ILE A 144 -4.68 -19.03 -6.77
C ILE A 144 -3.26 -19.54 -6.64
N LYS A 145 -2.33 -18.65 -6.38
CA LYS A 145 -0.93 -19.00 -6.12
C LYS A 145 -0.71 -19.04 -4.62
N LEU A 146 -0.36 -20.20 -4.10
CA LEU A 146 0.09 -20.44 -2.75
C LEU A 146 1.63 -20.53 -2.72
N ASP A 147 2.22 -20.66 -1.53
CA ASP A 147 3.67 -20.74 -1.37
C ASP A 147 4.32 -21.81 -2.26
N ASN A 148 3.75 -23.00 -2.30
CA ASN A 148 4.35 -24.16 -2.95
C ASN A 148 3.58 -24.67 -4.17
N MET A 149 2.44 -24.06 -4.51
CA MET A 149 1.58 -24.57 -5.58
C MET A 149 0.71 -23.51 -6.22
N ILE A 150 0.12 -23.89 -7.35
CA ILE A 150 -0.87 -23.07 -8.04
C ILE A 150 -2.12 -23.93 -8.20
N ILE A 151 -3.25 -23.39 -7.72
CA ILE A 151 -4.58 -24.00 -7.89
C ILE A 151 -5.29 -23.22 -8.99
N THR A 152 -5.85 -23.93 -9.96
CA THR A 152 -6.68 -23.34 -11.02
C THR A 152 -8.04 -23.99 -11.01
N VAL A 153 -9.09 -23.19 -10.81
CA VAL A 153 -10.49 -23.66 -10.73
C VAL A 153 -11.41 -22.71 -11.52
N ARG A 154 -12.65 -23.13 -11.73
CA ARG A 154 -13.69 -22.22 -12.21
C ARG A 154 -14.20 -21.35 -11.08
N TYR A 155 -14.35 -20.05 -11.34
CA TYR A 155 -14.90 -19.11 -10.35
C TYR A 155 -16.31 -19.52 -9.92
N SER A 156 -17.14 -20.04 -10.86
CA SER A 156 -18.51 -20.46 -10.59
C SER A 156 -18.66 -21.58 -9.54
N ASN A 157 -17.60 -22.31 -9.21
CA ASN A 157 -17.62 -23.41 -8.24
C ASN A 157 -16.35 -23.49 -7.36
N TYR A 158 -15.63 -22.39 -7.21
CA TYR A 158 -14.33 -22.38 -6.53
C TYR A 158 -14.41 -22.80 -5.06
N GLU A 159 -15.45 -22.40 -4.33
CA GLU A 159 -15.62 -22.73 -2.92
C GLU A 159 -15.62 -24.24 -2.71
N LYS A 160 -16.51 -24.94 -3.39
CA LYS A 160 -16.60 -26.40 -3.31
C LYS A 160 -15.30 -27.09 -3.71
N LYS A 161 -14.63 -26.59 -4.76
CA LYS A 161 -13.37 -27.16 -5.25
C LYS A 161 -12.20 -26.93 -4.32
N LEU A 162 -12.14 -25.79 -3.65
CA LEU A 162 -11.14 -25.52 -2.62
C LEU A 162 -11.37 -26.37 -1.37
N GLU A 163 -12.62 -26.52 -0.91
CA GLU A 163 -12.94 -27.42 0.21
C GLU A 163 -12.56 -28.87 -0.10
N GLU A 164 -12.90 -29.39 -1.29
CA GLU A 164 -12.49 -30.72 -1.72
C GLU A 164 -10.97 -30.86 -1.73
N PHE A 165 -10.25 -29.87 -2.24
CA PHE A 165 -8.79 -29.87 -2.30
C PHE A 165 -8.16 -29.88 -0.91
N ILE A 166 -8.58 -28.99 -0.02
CA ILE A 166 -8.04 -28.88 1.35
C ILE A 166 -8.22 -30.18 2.13
N ASN A 167 -9.35 -30.87 1.97
CA ASN A 167 -9.60 -32.14 2.63
C ASN A 167 -8.66 -33.27 2.15
N VAL A 168 -8.20 -33.22 0.91
CA VAL A 168 -7.32 -34.25 0.31
C VAL A 168 -5.84 -33.89 0.44
N TYR A 169 -5.51 -32.59 0.54
CA TYR A 169 -4.14 -32.09 0.52
C TYR A 169 -3.21 -32.70 1.57
N PRO A 170 -3.61 -32.90 2.86
CA PRO A 170 -2.75 -33.54 3.85
C PRO A 170 -2.35 -34.96 3.45
N GLN A 171 -3.24 -35.70 2.81
CA GLN A 171 -2.98 -37.07 2.34
C GLN A 171 -1.97 -37.09 1.18
N LEU A 172 -1.97 -36.05 0.32
CA LEU A 172 -1.01 -35.94 -0.76
C LEU A 172 0.41 -35.62 -0.27
N GLN A 173 0.54 -34.86 0.79
CA GLN A 173 1.85 -34.55 1.39
C GLN A 173 2.54 -35.79 1.98
N ASP A 174 1.78 -36.75 2.49
CA ASP A 174 2.32 -38.00 3.07
C ASP A 174 2.77 -39.00 1.99
N ILE A 175 2.29 -38.87 0.76
CA ILE A 175 2.67 -39.75 -0.36
C ILE A 175 4.01 -39.31 -1.01
N TYR A 176 4.38 -38.02 -0.89
CA TYR A 176 5.56 -37.45 -1.54
C TYR A 176 6.74 -37.18 -0.57
N LYS A 177 6.69 -37.68 0.66
CA LYS A 177 7.81 -37.78 1.58
C LYS A 177 8.53 -39.12 1.41
#